data_9c1cf7b3f905abe58d7684c633b1e8ae
#
_entry.id   9c1cf7b3f905abe58d7684c633b1e8ae
#
_cell.length_a   1.000
_cell.length_b   1.000
_cell.length_c   1.000
_cell.angle_alpha   90.00
_cell.angle_beta   90.00
_cell.angle_gamma   90.00
#
_symmetry.space_group_name_H-M   'P 1'
#
loop_
_entity.id
_entity.type
_entity.pdbx_description
1 polymer ?
#
loop_
_entity_poly.entity_id
_entity_poly.type
_entity_poly.pdbx_seq_one_letter_code
_entity_poly.pdbx_strand_id
1 'polypeptide(L)'
;MICASEQAVLVDKDIYKEFEDLMRKAGCYFVSEEEKKKLSDSMFEYTEEYGFKLKSHVPGQSPYKIAKDAGFEVPQDTKVLVVYEEGIGEKYPFSKEKLSPVLTYYIVKDAEEGINKAEKLLEFGGLGHSAVIHSEDNDTILKFSETMKAGRIIVNSPSTHGAIGDIYNTNMPSLTLGCGSFGGNSTTANVSSVNLINIKRVAKRRVNMQWFKIPEKIYFEAGSIQYLEKMPNIERA
;
A
#
# COMPACT_ATOMS: atom_id res chain seq x y z
N MET A 1 -9.69 12.05 -0.31
CA MET A 1 -9.01 10.75 -0.22
C MET A 1 -8.66 10.28 -1.61
N ILE A 2 -7.59 9.53 -1.75
CA ILE A 2 -7.20 8.86 -2.99
C ILE A 2 -7.26 7.34 -2.81
N CYS A 3 -7.15 6.58 -3.90
CA CYS A 3 -7.18 5.11 -3.87
C CYS A 3 -6.08 4.47 -3.01
N ALA A 4 -4.94 5.17 -2.82
CA ALA A 4 -3.86 4.73 -1.95
C ALA A 4 -4.04 5.13 -0.47
N SER A 5 -5.18 5.69 -0.08
CA SER A 5 -5.45 5.98 1.34
C SER A 5 -5.68 4.67 2.10
N GLU A 6 -5.17 4.59 3.31
CA GLU A 6 -5.28 3.42 4.16
C GLU A 6 -6.75 3.06 4.41
N GLN A 7 -7.11 1.80 4.19
CA GLN A 7 -8.46 1.26 4.38
C GLN A 7 -8.57 0.43 5.66
N ALA A 8 -7.45 -0.10 6.12
CA ALA A 8 -7.35 -0.88 7.33
C ALA A 8 -5.98 -0.66 7.99
N VAL A 9 -5.94 -0.81 9.30
CA VAL A 9 -4.72 -0.83 10.12
C VAL A 9 -4.72 -2.08 10.99
N LEU A 10 -3.58 -2.76 11.03
CA LEU A 10 -3.34 -3.92 11.87
C LEU A 10 -2.28 -3.53 12.89
N VAL A 11 -2.60 -3.63 14.17
CA VAL A 11 -1.75 -3.15 15.26
C VAL A 11 -1.40 -4.29 16.19
N ASP A 12 -0.12 -4.40 16.51
CA ASP A 12 0.37 -5.40 17.45
C ASP A 12 -0.27 -5.19 18.83
N LYS A 13 -0.67 -6.31 19.46
CA LYS A 13 -1.32 -6.34 20.77
C LYS A 13 -0.48 -5.67 21.88
N ASP A 14 0.84 -5.61 21.71
CA ASP A 14 1.72 -5.06 22.74
C ASP A 14 1.72 -3.52 22.75
N ILE A 15 1.32 -2.89 21.63
CA ILE A 15 1.30 -1.42 21.49
C ILE A 15 -0.09 -0.83 21.23
N TYR A 16 -1.12 -1.65 21.03
CA TYR A 16 -2.43 -1.15 20.54
C TYR A 16 -3.06 -0.08 21.43
N LYS A 17 -2.93 -0.16 22.76
CA LYS A 17 -3.50 0.83 23.67
C LYS A 17 -2.87 2.21 23.52
N GLU A 18 -1.54 2.24 23.46
CA GLU A 18 -0.81 3.49 23.25
C GLU A 18 -1.13 4.07 21.87
N PHE A 19 -1.19 3.21 20.86
CA PHE A 19 -1.54 3.61 19.49
C PHE A 19 -2.96 4.18 19.40
N GLU A 20 -3.95 3.56 20.05
CA GLU A 20 -5.31 4.09 20.15
C GLU A 20 -5.37 5.46 20.82
N ASP A 21 -4.66 5.64 21.92
CA ASP A 21 -4.59 6.92 22.62
C ASP A 21 -4.01 8.02 21.71
N LEU A 22 -2.99 7.70 20.94
CA LEU A 22 -2.42 8.62 19.96
C LEU A 22 -3.40 8.92 18.83
N MET A 23 -4.09 7.91 18.30
CA MET A 23 -5.12 8.11 17.28
C MET A 23 -6.27 9.01 17.77
N ARG A 24 -6.75 8.80 19.00
CA ARG A 24 -7.78 9.68 19.60
C ARG A 24 -7.30 11.12 19.73
N LYS A 25 -6.07 11.33 20.19
CA LYS A 25 -5.44 12.66 20.25
C LYS A 25 -5.27 13.30 18.87
N ALA A 26 -5.08 12.48 17.84
CA ALA A 26 -4.99 12.94 16.45
C ALA A 26 -6.35 13.27 15.80
N GLY A 27 -7.47 13.02 16.49
CA GLY A 27 -8.83 13.31 16.03
C GLY A 27 -9.57 12.10 15.44
N CYS A 28 -9.13 10.87 15.75
CA CYS A 28 -9.88 9.67 15.40
C CYS A 28 -10.99 9.39 16.42
N TYR A 29 -12.15 9.00 15.93
CA TYR A 29 -13.30 8.58 16.73
C TYR A 29 -13.50 7.07 16.59
N PHE A 30 -13.35 6.34 17.68
CA PHE A 30 -13.58 4.89 17.73
C PHE A 30 -15.05 4.64 18.00
N VAL A 31 -15.73 4.07 17.02
CA VAL A 31 -17.15 3.78 17.07
C VAL A 31 -17.46 2.62 18.02
N SER A 32 -18.56 2.72 18.77
CA SER A 32 -19.09 1.62 19.56
C SER A 32 -19.72 0.53 18.69
N GLU A 33 -20.01 -0.64 19.26
CA GLU A 33 -20.68 -1.71 18.51
C GLU A 33 -22.08 -1.33 18.01
N GLU A 34 -22.82 -0.50 18.77
CA GLU A 34 -24.10 0.02 18.34
C GLU A 34 -23.97 0.98 17.16
N GLU A 35 -22.98 1.90 17.24
CA GLU A 35 -22.68 2.85 16.16
C GLU A 35 -22.13 2.13 14.92
N LYS A 36 -21.32 1.06 15.09
CA LYS A 36 -20.82 0.21 14.02
C LYS A 36 -21.97 -0.38 13.21
N LYS A 37 -23.02 -0.88 13.88
CA LYS A 37 -24.19 -1.41 13.21
C LYS A 37 -24.92 -0.34 12.40
N LYS A 38 -25.19 0.82 13.00
CA LYS A 38 -25.80 1.96 12.31
C LYS A 38 -24.96 2.41 11.12
N LEU A 39 -23.65 2.45 11.29
CA LEU A 39 -22.69 2.82 10.25
C LEU A 39 -22.70 1.81 9.10
N SER A 40 -22.73 0.52 9.40
CA SER A 40 -22.83 -0.53 8.39
C SER A 40 -24.12 -0.41 7.56
N ASP A 41 -25.26 -0.25 8.22
CA ASP A 41 -26.58 -0.11 7.56
C ASP A 41 -26.64 1.16 6.70
N SER A 42 -25.99 2.23 7.12
CA SER A 42 -25.90 3.48 6.37
C SER A 42 -24.98 3.39 5.16
N MET A 43 -23.80 2.79 5.33
CA MET A 43 -22.73 2.79 4.32
C MET A 43 -22.90 1.72 3.25
N PHE A 44 -23.43 0.57 3.60
CA PHE A 44 -23.46 -0.60 2.71
C PHE A 44 -24.90 -1.02 2.37
N GLU A 45 -25.05 -1.63 1.21
CA GLU A 45 -26.22 -2.38 0.78
C GLU A 45 -25.79 -3.82 0.49
N TYR A 46 -26.65 -4.78 0.87
CA TYR A 46 -26.40 -6.18 0.56
C TYR A 46 -27.18 -6.57 -0.69
N THR A 47 -26.52 -7.23 -1.63
CA THR A 47 -27.12 -7.84 -2.81
C THR A 47 -26.69 -9.31 -2.88
N GLU A 48 -27.58 -10.19 -3.37
CA GLU A 48 -27.26 -11.62 -3.52
C GLU A 48 -26.11 -11.85 -4.53
N GLU A 49 -25.99 -11.00 -5.53
CA GLU A 49 -25.01 -11.13 -6.60
C GLU A 49 -23.59 -10.66 -6.19
N TYR A 50 -23.50 -9.59 -5.39
CA TYR A 50 -22.20 -8.95 -5.09
C TYR A 50 -21.89 -8.84 -3.59
N GLY A 51 -22.73 -9.45 -2.73
CA GLY A 51 -22.60 -9.29 -1.29
C GLY A 51 -22.79 -7.83 -0.83
N PHE A 52 -22.04 -7.40 0.16
CA PHE A 52 -22.05 -6.01 0.61
C PHE A 52 -21.37 -5.09 -0.41
N LYS A 53 -22.07 -4.06 -0.85
CA LYS A 53 -21.60 -3.02 -1.74
C LYS A 53 -21.68 -1.67 -1.05
N LEU A 54 -20.64 -0.85 -1.22
CA LEU A 54 -20.61 0.52 -0.71
C LEU A 54 -21.64 1.37 -1.46
N LYS A 55 -22.48 2.08 -0.71
CA LYS A 55 -23.47 3.00 -1.30
C LYS A 55 -22.78 4.21 -1.92
N SER A 56 -23.28 4.65 -3.06
CA SER A 56 -22.66 5.68 -3.91
C SER A 56 -22.52 7.06 -3.26
N HIS A 57 -23.31 7.35 -2.22
CA HIS A 57 -23.24 8.63 -1.51
C HIS A 57 -22.13 8.71 -0.46
N VAL A 58 -21.47 7.59 -0.11
CA VAL A 58 -20.46 7.53 0.94
C VAL A 58 -19.07 8.04 0.51
N PRO A 59 -18.55 7.68 -0.68
CA PRO A 59 -17.23 8.12 -1.08
C PRO A 59 -17.06 9.64 -1.05
N GLY A 60 -15.95 10.11 -0.49
CA GLY A 60 -15.61 11.53 -0.45
C GLY A 60 -16.31 12.35 0.63
N GLN A 61 -17.20 11.76 1.44
CA GLN A 61 -17.86 12.48 2.54
C GLN A 61 -16.91 12.65 3.74
N SER A 62 -17.22 13.66 4.56
CA SER A 62 -16.50 13.86 5.83
C SER A 62 -16.95 12.85 6.90
N PRO A 63 -16.12 12.55 7.91
CA PRO A 63 -16.51 11.67 9.02
C PRO A 63 -17.77 12.12 9.74
N TYR A 64 -17.89 13.43 9.96
CA TYR A 64 -19.07 14.04 10.58
C TYR A 64 -20.35 13.77 9.78
N LYS A 65 -20.29 13.93 8.45
CA LYS A 65 -21.44 13.68 7.58
C LYS A 65 -21.82 12.22 7.57
N ILE A 66 -20.84 11.31 7.49
CA ILE A 66 -21.07 9.85 7.52
C ILE A 66 -21.71 9.42 8.83
N ALA A 67 -21.22 9.90 9.98
CA ALA A 67 -21.79 9.61 11.28
C ALA A 67 -23.23 10.12 11.41
N LYS A 68 -23.49 11.36 10.98
CA LYS A 68 -24.81 11.97 10.97
C LYS A 68 -25.81 11.19 10.12
N ASP A 69 -25.40 10.78 8.92
CA ASP A 69 -26.22 9.98 8.02
C ASP A 69 -26.50 8.57 8.60
N ALA A 70 -25.58 8.04 9.41
CA ALA A 70 -25.77 6.80 10.15
C ALA A 70 -26.60 6.97 11.45
N GLY A 71 -26.96 8.19 11.84
CA GLY A 71 -27.81 8.46 13.00
C GLY A 71 -27.10 8.47 14.35
N PHE A 72 -25.83 8.89 14.37
CA PHE A 72 -25.09 9.17 15.60
C PHE A 72 -24.23 10.44 15.45
N GLU A 73 -23.80 10.98 16.58
CA GLU A 73 -23.06 12.24 16.64
C GLU A 73 -21.59 12.01 16.98
N VAL A 74 -20.72 12.78 16.33
CA VAL A 74 -19.29 12.84 16.60
C VAL A 74 -18.84 14.31 16.66
N PRO A 75 -17.72 14.62 17.30
CA PRO A 75 -17.14 15.97 17.24
C PRO A 75 -16.96 16.44 15.80
N GLN A 76 -17.22 17.73 15.55
CA GLN A 76 -17.13 18.29 14.18
C GLN A 76 -15.72 18.25 13.58
N ASP A 77 -14.70 18.23 14.42
CA ASP A 77 -13.29 18.13 14.07
C ASP A 77 -12.78 16.70 13.94
N THR A 78 -13.67 15.69 14.04
CA THR A 78 -13.34 14.29 13.80
C THR A 78 -12.74 14.11 12.42
N LYS A 79 -11.57 13.51 12.36
CA LYS A 79 -10.83 13.29 11.10
C LYS A 79 -11.09 11.93 10.49
N VAL A 80 -11.25 10.89 11.32
CA VAL A 80 -11.45 9.50 10.91
C VAL A 80 -12.39 8.79 11.86
N LEU A 81 -13.33 8.01 11.35
CA LEU A 81 -14.10 7.04 12.11
C LEU A 81 -13.34 5.71 12.11
N VAL A 82 -13.10 5.14 13.28
CA VAL A 82 -12.36 3.89 13.44
C VAL A 82 -13.30 2.79 13.85
N VAL A 83 -13.31 1.69 13.10
CA VAL A 83 -14.19 0.54 13.31
C VAL A 83 -13.35 -0.68 13.67
N TYR A 84 -13.55 -1.25 14.85
CA TYR A 84 -12.98 -2.54 15.19
C TYR A 84 -13.63 -3.65 14.35
N GLU A 85 -12.79 -4.54 13.81
CA GLU A 85 -13.27 -5.69 13.08
C GLU A 85 -12.45 -6.94 13.44
N GLU A 86 -13.11 -8.09 13.48
CA GLU A 86 -12.46 -9.35 13.81
C GLU A 86 -12.09 -10.15 12.56
N GLY A 87 -12.93 -10.09 11.56
CA GLY A 87 -12.82 -10.90 10.35
C GLY A 87 -12.63 -10.11 9.08
N ILE A 88 -12.44 -10.86 7.99
CA ILE A 88 -12.26 -10.33 6.63
C ILE A 88 -13.19 -11.11 5.72
N GLY A 89 -13.78 -10.45 4.74
CA GLY A 89 -14.64 -11.07 3.72
C GLY A 89 -16.07 -10.60 3.78
N GLU A 90 -16.95 -11.30 3.08
CA GLU A 90 -18.32 -10.87 2.81
C GLU A 90 -19.20 -10.62 4.06
N LYS A 91 -18.87 -11.25 5.19
CA LYS A 91 -19.59 -11.03 6.45
C LYS A 91 -19.11 -9.79 7.21
N TYR A 92 -18.01 -9.19 6.77
CA TYR A 92 -17.33 -8.09 7.43
C TYR A 92 -17.18 -6.91 6.46
N PRO A 93 -18.24 -6.16 6.20
CA PRO A 93 -18.28 -5.15 5.13
C PRO A 93 -17.20 -4.08 5.27
N PHE A 94 -16.79 -3.75 6.50
CA PHE A 94 -15.72 -2.78 6.72
C PHE A 94 -14.34 -3.27 6.26
N SER A 95 -14.16 -4.57 5.98
CA SER A 95 -12.92 -5.09 5.40
C SER A 95 -12.74 -4.74 3.91
N LYS A 96 -13.79 -4.27 3.23
CA LYS A 96 -13.73 -3.77 1.84
C LYS A 96 -13.15 -2.35 1.76
N GLU A 97 -12.80 -1.95 0.54
CA GLU A 97 -12.46 -0.56 0.24
C GLU A 97 -13.68 0.35 0.47
N LYS A 98 -13.48 1.49 1.13
CA LYS A 98 -14.55 2.40 1.54
C LYS A 98 -14.46 3.79 0.89
N LEU A 99 -13.31 4.16 0.35
CA LEU A 99 -13.03 5.47 -0.26
C LEU A 99 -13.57 6.65 0.57
N SER A 100 -13.53 6.49 1.88
CA SER A 100 -14.08 7.41 2.88
C SER A 100 -13.20 7.39 4.13
N PRO A 101 -13.25 8.41 4.99
CA PRO A 101 -12.46 8.47 6.21
C PRO A 101 -13.02 7.54 7.31
N VAL A 102 -13.21 6.27 6.94
CA VAL A 102 -13.61 5.17 7.83
C VAL A 102 -12.52 4.11 7.75
N LEU A 103 -11.78 3.94 8.84
CA LEU A 103 -10.63 3.04 8.95
C LEU A 103 -11.03 1.79 9.74
N THR A 104 -10.74 0.63 9.18
CA THR A 104 -10.94 -0.63 9.90
C THR A 104 -9.71 -0.93 10.76
N TYR A 105 -9.93 -1.31 12.00
CA TYR A 105 -8.90 -1.54 12.99
C TYR A 105 -8.89 -2.99 13.43
N TYR A 106 -7.73 -3.63 13.33
CA TYR A 106 -7.49 -5.00 13.78
C TYR A 106 -6.37 -5.02 14.81
N ILE A 107 -6.56 -5.80 15.87
CA ILE A 107 -5.49 -6.14 16.81
C ILE A 107 -4.95 -7.50 16.41
N VAL A 108 -3.64 -7.62 16.29
CA VAL A 108 -2.94 -8.86 15.95
C VAL A 108 -1.97 -9.25 17.05
N LYS A 109 -1.75 -10.54 17.21
CA LYS A 109 -0.91 -11.08 18.29
C LYS A 109 0.60 -10.87 18.04
N ASP A 110 1.00 -10.83 16.77
CA ASP A 110 2.39 -10.73 16.32
C ASP A 110 2.47 -10.31 14.85
N ALA A 111 3.68 -10.05 14.37
CA ALA A 111 3.95 -9.65 12.99
C ALA A 111 3.50 -10.71 11.97
N GLU A 112 3.58 -12.01 12.30
CA GLU A 112 3.17 -13.08 11.39
C GLU A 112 1.66 -13.09 11.15
N GLU A 113 0.86 -12.96 12.21
CA GLU A 113 -0.58 -12.81 12.08
C GLU A 113 -0.93 -11.53 11.32
N GLY A 114 -0.21 -10.43 11.60
CA GLY A 114 -0.37 -9.15 10.90
C GLY A 114 -0.16 -9.29 9.40
N ILE A 115 0.94 -9.91 8.98
CA ILE A 115 1.25 -10.16 7.56
C ILE A 115 0.17 -11.02 6.90
N ASN A 116 -0.20 -12.13 7.51
CA ASN A 116 -1.21 -13.05 6.98
C ASN A 116 -2.60 -12.38 6.86
N LYS A 117 -2.96 -11.53 7.81
CA LYS A 117 -4.22 -10.80 7.79
C LYS A 117 -4.18 -9.66 6.75
N ALA A 118 -3.05 -8.98 6.60
CA ALA A 118 -2.84 -7.95 5.58
C ALA A 118 -2.94 -8.53 4.15
N GLU A 119 -2.35 -9.70 3.90
CA GLU A 119 -2.49 -10.41 2.62
C GLU A 119 -3.96 -10.69 2.28
N LYS A 120 -4.72 -11.24 3.24
CA LYS A 120 -6.15 -11.50 3.05
C LYS A 120 -6.98 -10.24 2.79
N LEU A 121 -6.67 -9.13 3.48
CA LEU A 121 -7.31 -7.84 3.23
C LEU A 121 -7.02 -7.33 1.82
N LEU A 122 -5.77 -7.46 1.39
CA LEU A 122 -5.34 -7.06 0.06
C LEU A 122 -6.02 -7.91 -1.03
N GLU A 123 -6.09 -9.22 -0.85
CA GLU A 123 -6.79 -10.13 -1.77
C GLU A 123 -8.28 -9.84 -1.85
N PHE A 124 -8.90 -9.44 -0.75
CA PHE A 124 -10.34 -9.17 -0.70
C PHE A 124 -10.73 -7.82 -1.30
N GLY A 125 -9.93 -6.78 -1.16
CA GLY A 125 -10.35 -5.44 -1.55
C GLY A 125 -9.30 -4.52 -2.16
N GLY A 126 -8.08 -4.99 -2.44
CA GLY A 126 -7.01 -4.10 -2.90
C GLY A 126 -5.92 -4.77 -3.73
N LEU A 127 -6.22 -5.90 -4.34
CA LEU A 127 -5.23 -6.74 -5.01
C LEU A 127 -4.42 -5.97 -6.05
N GLY A 128 -3.11 -6.01 -5.91
CA GLY A 128 -2.16 -5.35 -6.79
C GLY A 128 -1.87 -3.87 -6.46
N HIS A 129 -2.62 -3.23 -5.55
CA HIS A 129 -2.52 -1.78 -5.35
C HIS A 129 -1.31 -1.38 -4.49
N SER A 130 -1.46 -1.29 -3.19
CA SER A 130 -0.43 -0.79 -2.26
C SER A 130 -0.59 -1.39 -0.88
N ALA A 131 0.53 -1.65 -0.21
CA ALA A 131 0.56 -2.07 1.18
C ALA A 131 1.64 -1.30 1.95
N VAL A 132 1.42 -1.10 3.25
CA VAL A 132 2.31 -0.33 4.13
C VAL A 132 2.72 -1.18 5.32
N ILE A 133 3.97 -1.08 5.68
CA ILE A 133 4.48 -1.61 6.94
C ILE A 133 5.24 -0.53 7.72
N HIS A 134 5.02 -0.48 9.02
CA HIS A 134 5.79 0.30 9.97
C HIS A 134 6.58 -0.65 10.84
N SER A 135 7.88 -0.75 10.62
CA SER A 135 8.80 -1.62 11.36
C SER A 135 10.24 -1.13 11.21
N GLU A 136 11.08 -1.42 12.18
CA GLU A 136 12.55 -1.26 12.09
C GLU A 136 13.25 -2.61 11.84
N ASP A 137 12.52 -3.72 11.92
CA ASP A 137 13.07 -5.06 11.66
C ASP A 137 13.07 -5.39 10.18
N ASN A 138 14.27 -5.50 9.59
CA ASN A 138 14.45 -5.75 8.17
C ASN A 138 13.93 -7.13 7.72
N ASP A 139 13.99 -8.14 8.57
CA ASP A 139 13.50 -9.48 8.23
C ASP A 139 11.96 -9.48 8.13
N THR A 140 11.29 -8.79 9.04
CA THR A 140 9.85 -8.58 8.98
C THR A 140 9.44 -7.75 7.76
N ILE A 141 10.18 -6.67 7.44
CA ILE A 141 9.95 -5.86 6.25
C ILE A 141 10.10 -6.71 4.98
N LEU A 142 11.14 -7.52 4.90
CA LEU A 142 11.37 -8.41 3.75
C LEU A 142 10.24 -9.42 3.60
N LYS A 143 9.90 -10.13 4.69
CA LYS A 143 8.79 -11.11 4.70
C LYS A 143 7.47 -10.47 4.26
N PHE A 144 7.15 -9.29 4.77
CA PHE A 144 5.97 -8.53 4.34
C PHE A 144 6.02 -8.22 2.85
N SER A 145 7.15 -7.72 2.36
CA SER A 145 7.33 -7.33 0.96
C SER A 145 7.18 -8.50 -0.02
N GLU A 146 7.67 -9.67 0.36
CA GLU A 146 7.55 -10.89 -0.44
C GLU A 146 6.14 -11.49 -0.43
N THR A 147 5.40 -11.29 0.67
CA THR A 147 4.05 -11.84 0.83
C THR A 147 2.99 -10.99 0.14
N MET A 148 3.11 -9.65 0.20
CA MET A 148 2.08 -8.75 -0.31
C MET A 148 1.98 -8.75 -1.83
N LYS A 149 0.84 -9.11 -2.37
CA LYS A 149 0.50 -9.05 -3.80
C LYS A 149 0.12 -7.62 -4.20
N ALA A 150 1.05 -6.69 -4.03
CA ALA A 150 0.88 -5.26 -4.31
C ALA A 150 2.02 -4.73 -5.18
N GLY A 151 1.71 -3.78 -6.05
CA GLY A 151 2.70 -3.13 -6.90
C GLY A 151 3.60 -2.13 -6.15
N ARG A 152 3.20 -1.71 -4.95
CA ARG A 152 3.93 -0.78 -4.09
C ARG A 152 3.92 -1.24 -2.65
N ILE A 153 5.10 -1.47 -2.12
CA ILE A 153 5.33 -1.70 -0.69
C ILE A 153 5.95 -0.44 -0.11
N ILE A 154 5.31 0.13 0.88
CA ILE A 154 5.72 1.38 1.49
C ILE A 154 6.18 1.08 2.92
N VAL A 155 7.33 1.60 3.29
CA VAL A 155 7.95 1.34 4.59
C VAL A 155 8.06 2.65 5.36
N ASN A 156 7.56 2.66 6.59
CA ASN A 156 7.66 3.77 7.56
C ASN A 156 7.19 5.12 7.00
N SER A 157 6.19 5.11 6.13
CA SER A 157 5.61 6.29 5.51
C SER A 157 4.11 6.09 5.28
N PRO A 158 3.28 7.14 5.35
CA PRO A 158 1.86 7.03 5.02
C PRO A 158 1.66 6.54 3.59
N SER A 159 0.68 5.65 3.38
CA SER A 159 0.42 5.05 2.07
C SER A 159 0.13 6.09 0.99
N THR A 160 -0.71 7.06 1.30
CA THR A 160 -1.07 8.13 0.35
C THR A 160 0.16 8.84 -0.21
N HIS A 161 1.07 9.26 0.67
CA HIS A 161 2.29 9.97 0.27
C HIS A 161 3.29 9.03 -0.39
N GLY A 162 3.54 7.88 0.23
CA GLY A 162 4.51 6.91 -0.29
C GLY A 162 4.13 6.34 -1.65
N ALA A 163 2.85 6.11 -1.91
CA ALA A 163 2.38 5.60 -3.19
C ALA A 163 2.47 6.63 -4.32
N ILE A 164 2.20 7.90 -4.03
CA ILE A 164 2.34 8.99 -5.00
C ILE A 164 3.80 9.16 -5.43
N GLY A 165 4.74 8.99 -4.51
CA GLY A 165 6.17 9.16 -4.79
C GLY A 165 6.69 10.58 -4.59
N ASP A 166 7.69 10.99 -5.38
CA ASP A 166 8.36 12.29 -5.35
C ASP A 166 9.24 12.47 -4.10
N ILE A 167 9.01 13.53 -3.31
CA ILE A 167 9.82 13.85 -2.13
C ILE A 167 9.77 12.77 -1.04
N TYR A 168 8.82 11.86 -1.09
CA TYR A 168 8.63 10.81 -0.08
C TYR A 168 9.46 9.54 -0.33
N ASN A 169 9.84 9.30 -1.59
CA ASN A 169 10.67 8.16 -2.00
C ASN A 169 11.06 8.27 -3.48
N THR A 170 11.63 7.19 -4.04
CA THR A 170 12.10 7.15 -5.44
C THR A 170 11.02 6.74 -6.46
N ASN A 171 9.78 6.55 -6.06
CA ASN A 171 8.71 6.26 -7.00
C ASN A 171 8.45 7.47 -7.91
N MET A 172 8.15 7.22 -9.17
CA MET A 172 7.76 8.29 -10.10
C MET A 172 6.50 8.98 -9.60
N PRO A 173 6.49 10.33 -9.50
CA PRO A 173 5.31 11.06 -9.05
C PRO A 173 4.11 10.82 -9.95
N SER A 174 3.02 10.27 -9.39
CA SER A 174 1.78 10.04 -10.13
C SER A 174 0.59 9.83 -9.21
N LEU A 175 -0.59 10.24 -9.68
CA LEU A 175 -1.88 9.89 -9.08
C LEU A 175 -2.54 8.68 -9.78
N THR A 176 -1.96 8.20 -10.87
CA THR A 176 -2.42 7.01 -11.59
C THR A 176 -1.48 5.86 -11.29
N LEU A 177 -1.95 4.91 -10.48
CA LEU A 177 -1.15 3.83 -9.92
C LEU A 177 -1.56 2.50 -10.57
N GLY A 178 -0.63 1.88 -11.30
CA GLY A 178 -0.86 0.56 -11.89
C GLY A 178 -0.87 -0.54 -10.82
N CYS A 179 -1.75 -1.52 -10.96
CA CYS A 179 -1.89 -2.66 -10.04
C CYS A 179 -1.28 -3.96 -10.60
N GLY A 180 -0.65 -3.92 -11.76
CA GLY A 180 -0.01 -5.06 -12.40
C GLY A 180 -0.96 -6.21 -12.70
N SER A 181 -0.41 -7.39 -12.94
CA SER A 181 -1.18 -8.60 -13.26
C SER A 181 -2.12 -9.02 -12.13
N PHE A 182 -1.74 -8.81 -10.87
CA PHE A 182 -2.60 -9.08 -9.72
C PHE A 182 -3.90 -8.28 -9.74
N GLY A 183 -3.83 -7.01 -10.14
CA GLY A 183 -5.00 -6.14 -10.26
C GLY A 183 -5.61 -6.09 -11.67
N GLY A 184 -5.22 -7.01 -12.56
CA GLY A 184 -5.73 -7.04 -13.93
C GLY A 184 -5.25 -5.87 -14.82
N ASN A 185 -4.13 -5.24 -14.46
CA ASN A 185 -3.53 -4.15 -15.21
C ASN A 185 -2.27 -4.58 -15.97
N SER A 186 -1.91 -3.83 -17.00
CA SER A 186 -0.72 -4.09 -17.83
C SER A 186 0.59 -3.56 -17.23
N THR A 187 0.54 -2.79 -16.15
CA THR A 187 1.72 -2.21 -15.49
C THR A 187 1.55 -2.12 -13.97
N THR A 188 2.66 -2.22 -13.25
CA THR A 188 2.77 -1.88 -11.81
C THR A 188 3.29 -0.47 -11.59
N ALA A 189 3.63 0.26 -12.66
CA ALA A 189 4.26 1.57 -12.56
C ALA A 189 3.32 2.64 -12.01
N ASN A 190 3.91 3.67 -11.44
CA ASN A 190 3.29 4.98 -11.31
C ASN A 190 3.22 5.58 -12.71
N VAL A 191 2.03 5.66 -13.28
CA VAL A 191 1.83 5.99 -14.70
C VAL A 191 2.17 7.45 -14.98
N SER A 192 2.99 7.67 -15.99
CA SER A 192 3.41 9.00 -16.46
C SER A 192 3.30 9.10 -17.99
N SER A 193 3.72 10.23 -18.56
CA SER A 193 3.75 10.43 -20.01
C SER A 193 4.57 9.38 -20.75
N VAL A 194 5.58 8.79 -20.11
CA VAL A 194 6.40 7.70 -20.69
C VAL A 194 5.55 6.48 -21.04
N ASN A 195 4.51 6.20 -20.27
CA ASN A 195 3.61 5.07 -20.50
C ASN A 195 2.65 5.30 -21.67
N LEU A 196 2.53 6.54 -22.14
CA LEU A 196 1.67 6.93 -23.28
C LEU A 196 2.44 7.01 -24.61
N ILE A 197 3.77 6.81 -24.57
CA ILE A 197 4.62 6.90 -25.74
C ILE A 197 4.75 5.52 -26.41
N ASN A 198 4.44 5.45 -27.71
CA ASN A 198 4.72 4.28 -28.50
C ASN A 198 6.19 4.28 -28.97
N ILE A 199 6.98 3.41 -28.37
CA ILE A 199 8.39 3.28 -28.71
C ILE A 199 8.54 2.34 -29.93
N LYS A 200 9.03 2.89 -31.06
CA LYS A 200 9.42 2.10 -32.22
C LYS A 200 10.89 1.71 -32.13
N ARG A 201 11.17 0.43 -32.29
CA ARG A 201 12.53 -0.09 -32.33
C ARG A 201 12.90 -0.37 -33.78
N VAL A 202 14.00 0.25 -34.24
CA VAL A 202 14.57 -0.05 -35.59
C VAL A 202 15.73 -1.03 -35.38
N ALA A 203 15.50 -2.27 -35.71
CA ALA A 203 16.54 -3.32 -35.67
C ALA A 203 17.15 -3.48 -37.07
N LYS A 204 18.41 -3.10 -37.22
CA LYS A 204 19.17 -3.33 -38.45
C LYS A 204 19.95 -4.62 -38.34
N ARG A 205 19.97 -5.39 -39.43
CA ARG A 205 20.84 -6.57 -39.52
C ARG A 205 22.29 -6.14 -39.37
N ARG A 206 23.01 -6.76 -38.44
CA ARG A 206 24.47 -6.64 -38.39
C ARG A 206 25.10 -7.42 -39.56
N VAL A 207 25.80 -6.72 -40.41
CA VAL A 207 26.50 -7.33 -41.56
C VAL A 207 27.83 -7.90 -41.14
N ASN A 208 28.49 -7.32 -40.14
CA ASN A 208 29.76 -7.77 -39.60
C ASN A 208 29.63 -8.16 -38.15
N MET A 209 30.17 -9.31 -37.76
CA MET A 209 30.34 -9.65 -36.34
C MET A 209 31.47 -8.80 -35.79
N GLN A 210 31.12 -7.88 -34.91
CA GLN A 210 32.12 -7.18 -34.09
C GLN A 210 32.39 -8.05 -32.87
N TRP A 211 33.62 -8.47 -32.71
CA TRP A 211 34.08 -9.19 -31.53
C TRP A 211 34.27 -8.18 -30.40
N PHE A 212 33.55 -8.39 -29.31
CA PHE A 212 33.86 -7.73 -28.04
C PHE A 212 34.94 -8.54 -27.34
N LYS A 213 36.13 -8.00 -27.22
CA LYS A 213 37.15 -8.53 -26.33
C LYS A 213 36.88 -7.91 -24.95
N ILE A 214 36.28 -8.68 -24.06
CA ILE A 214 36.16 -8.32 -22.67
C ILE A 214 37.48 -8.65 -21.94
N PRO A 215 37.91 -7.88 -20.95
CA PRO A 215 39.03 -8.22 -20.07
C PRO A 215 38.85 -9.60 -19.46
N GLU A 216 39.94 -10.33 -19.26
CA GLU A 216 39.92 -11.64 -18.59
C GLU A 216 39.32 -11.57 -17.16
N LYS A 217 39.40 -10.40 -16.55
CA LYS A 217 38.86 -10.15 -15.19
C LYS A 217 38.08 -8.85 -15.19
N ILE A 218 36.86 -8.91 -14.65
CA ILE A 218 35.99 -7.76 -14.43
C ILE A 218 35.60 -7.77 -12.95
N TYR A 219 35.85 -6.67 -12.25
CA TYR A 219 35.56 -6.51 -10.83
C TYR A 219 34.36 -5.58 -10.65
N PHE A 220 33.29 -6.08 -10.00
CA PHE A 220 32.01 -5.38 -9.85
C PHE A 220 31.65 -5.11 -8.38
N GLU A 221 32.60 -4.77 -7.58
CA GLU A 221 32.36 -4.55 -6.15
C GLU A 221 32.75 -3.13 -5.75
N ALA A 222 32.06 -2.57 -4.74
CA ALA A 222 32.43 -1.29 -4.17
C ALA A 222 33.88 -1.37 -3.63
N GLY A 223 34.74 -0.44 -4.06
CA GLY A 223 36.15 -0.46 -3.74
C GLY A 223 37.01 -1.32 -4.65
N SER A 224 36.47 -1.95 -5.72
CA SER A 224 37.24 -2.79 -6.65
C SER A 224 38.39 -2.04 -7.35
N ILE A 225 38.36 -0.71 -7.37
CA ILE A 225 39.50 0.11 -7.84
C ILE A 225 40.81 -0.21 -7.12
N GLN A 226 40.78 -0.69 -5.88
CA GLN A 226 41.96 -1.09 -5.10
C GLN A 226 42.69 -2.28 -5.72
N TYR A 227 42.06 -3.07 -6.58
CA TYR A 227 42.72 -4.15 -7.30
C TYR A 227 43.69 -3.66 -8.39
N LEU A 228 43.61 -2.38 -8.78
CA LEU A 228 44.60 -1.79 -9.70
C LEU A 228 46.03 -1.90 -9.16
N GLU A 229 46.21 -1.77 -7.85
CA GLU A 229 47.51 -1.90 -7.18
C GLU A 229 48.09 -3.32 -7.28
N LYS A 230 47.25 -4.32 -7.51
CA LYS A 230 47.62 -5.73 -7.58
C LYS A 230 47.71 -6.26 -9.01
N MET A 231 47.43 -5.43 -10.00
CA MET A 231 47.49 -5.82 -11.40
C MET A 231 48.93 -5.77 -11.91
N PRO A 232 49.45 -6.88 -12.46
CA PRO A 232 50.77 -6.87 -13.08
C PRO A 232 50.77 -5.95 -14.32
N ASN A 233 51.84 -5.19 -14.49
CA ASN A 233 52.10 -4.30 -15.64
C ASN A 233 51.25 -2.99 -15.70
N ILE A 234 50.70 -2.52 -14.58
CA ILE A 234 50.19 -1.15 -14.49
C ILE A 234 51.27 -0.25 -13.83
N GLU A 235 51.93 0.54 -14.65
CA GLU A 235 52.98 1.45 -14.17
C GLU A 235 52.45 2.84 -13.76
N ARG A 236 51.25 3.21 -14.25
CA ARG A 236 50.50 4.45 -13.85
C ARG A 236 49.01 4.21 -14.07
N ALA A 237 48.19 4.58 -13.07
CA ALA A 237 46.75 4.71 -13.16
C ALA A 237 46.36 6.19 -13.34
#